data_523c6e869a386fd673d1c0c8e342999e
#
_entry.id   523c6e869a386fd673d1c0c8e342999e
#
_cell.length_a   1.000
_cell.length_b   1.000
_cell.length_c   1.000
_cell.angle_alpha   90.00
_cell.angle_beta   90.00
_cell.angle_gamma   90.00
#
_symmetry.space_group_name_H-M   'P 1'
#
loop_
_entity.id
_entity.type
_entity.pdbx_description
1 polymer ?
#
loop_
_entity_poly.entity_id
_entity_poly.type
_entity_poly.pdbx_seq_one_letter_code
_entity_poly.pdbx_strand_id
1 'polypeptide(L)'
;MPRRLYSCTPSRLNTWLDCRRRYRFTYLDRPQPAKGPAWAHNSVGVSVHNALANWWREPFDRRTQSTAAVLLNRGWIGEGFRDAEQSARARDRALDMVSGYVATLDPADEPVGVERTVATKTSLISLSGRIDRLDRRGDELVVVDYKTGRRPLGADDARSSLALAVYAIASAKTLRTPCHTVELHHLPTGEIIEWQHTDESLARHLSRAEDIAMEASAADDRYRALIPAPKPQRRSRHTAPAAPAAPVKIPAELDEHFAPTTGPLCSWCDFRRHCPEGLAAAPDKQPWDSLPD
;
A
#
# COMPACT_ATOMS: atom_id res chain seq x y z
N MET A 1 -3.45 8.14 32.90
CA MET A 1 -3.52 8.71 31.54
C MET A 1 -4.24 7.74 30.63
N PRO A 2 -5.14 8.12 29.73
CA PRO A 2 -5.76 7.20 28.82
C PRO A 2 -4.67 6.53 27.97
N ARG A 3 -4.74 5.20 27.82
CA ARG A 3 -3.79 4.43 27.02
C ARG A 3 -3.88 4.91 25.56
N ARG A 4 -2.77 5.36 25.00
CA ARG A 4 -2.72 5.77 23.59
C ARG A 4 -3.02 4.56 22.72
N LEU A 5 -4.07 4.65 21.89
CA LEU A 5 -4.40 3.59 20.94
C LEU A 5 -3.23 3.35 19.97
N TYR A 6 -2.99 2.09 19.66
CA TYR A 6 -2.01 1.76 18.62
C TYR A 6 -2.53 2.19 17.26
N SER A 7 -1.76 3.05 16.57
CA SER A 7 -2.13 3.59 15.27
C SER A 7 -1.51 2.75 14.15
N CYS A 8 -2.34 2.23 13.26
CA CYS A 8 -1.90 1.37 12.16
C CYS A 8 -2.71 1.61 10.87
N THR A 9 -2.15 1.09 9.79
CA THR A 9 -2.77 1.04 8.46
C THR A 9 -2.81 -0.41 7.99
N PRO A 10 -3.68 -0.78 7.04
CA PRO A 10 -3.66 -2.13 6.47
C PRO A 10 -2.28 -2.54 5.93
N SER A 11 -1.55 -1.64 5.28
CA SER A 11 -0.19 -1.92 4.80
C SER A 11 0.79 -2.19 5.93
N ARG A 12 0.66 -1.52 7.08
CA ARG A 12 1.50 -1.80 8.26
C ARG A 12 1.20 -3.17 8.83
N LEU A 13 -0.07 -3.56 8.94
CA LEU A 13 -0.49 -4.88 9.42
C LEU A 13 -0.02 -5.99 8.47
N ASN A 14 -0.18 -5.80 7.15
CA ASN A 14 0.30 -6.75 6.15
C ASN A 14 1.83 -6.90 6.20
N THR A 15 2.57 -5.80 6.38
CA THR A 15 4.03 -5.88 6.52
C THR A 15 4.45 -6.72 7.74
N TRP A 16 3.70 -6.65 8.86
CA TRP A 16 3.92 -7.48 10.04
C TRP A 16 3.69 -8.97 9.74
N LEU A 17 2.61 -9.29 9.03
CA LEU A 17 2.28 -10.65 8.63
C LEU A 17 3.29 -11.22 7.61
N ASP A 18 3.69 -10.40 6.63
CA ASP A 18 4.61 -10.82 5.58
C ASP A 18 5.99 -11.16 6.14
N CYS A 19 6.55 -10.27 6.96
CA CYS A 19 7.88 -10.45 7.52
C CYS A 19 8.15 -9.46 8.66
N ARG A 20 8.34 -9.99 9.88
CA ARG A 20 8.61 -9.19 11.08
C ARG A 20 9.94 -8.40 10.96
N ARG A 21 10.97 -8.94 10.29
CA ARG A 21 12.22 -8.23 10.00
C ARG A 21 12.00 -7.04 9.07
N ARG A 22 11.23 -7.23 7.98
CA ARG A 22 10.84 -6.14 7.07
C ARG A 22 10.05 -5.06 7.79
N TYR A 23 9.15 -5.47 8.70
CA TYR A 23 8.39 -4.55 9.55
C TYR A 23 9.33 -3.70 10.41
N ARG A 24 10.29 -4.31 11.11
CA ARG A 24 11.30 -3.59 11.92
C ARG A 24 12.06 -2.58 11.08
N PHE A 25 12.62 -2.99 9.94
CA PHE A 25 13.34 -2.11 9.03
C PHE A 25 12.49 -0.93 8.56
N THR A 26 11.21 -1.17 8.28
CA THR A 26 10.31 -0.13 7.76
C THR A 26 9.89 0.86 8.85
N TYR A 27 9.54 0.37 10.02
CA TYR A 27 8.81 1.17 11.01
C TYR A 27 9.60 1.52 12.26
N LEU A 28 10.63 0.77 12.62
CA LEU A 28 11.31 0.89 13.91
C LEU A 28 12.76 1.36 13.81
N ASP A 29 13.59 0.74 12.98
CA ASP A 29 15.01 1.06 12.90
C ASP A 29 15.24 2.53 12.51
N ARG A 30 16.11 3.22 13.28
CA ARG A 30 16.49 4.61 13.02
C ARG A 30 17.99 4.77 13.24
N PRO A 31 18.79 5.10 12.19
CA PRO A 31 18.35 5.36 10.82
C PRO A 31 17.76 4.12 10.16
N GLN A 32 16.78 4.34 9.27
CA GLN A 32 16.22 3.25 8.49
C GLN A 32 17.32 2.68 7.56
N PRO A 33 17.42 1.33 7.42
CA PRO A 33 18.30 0.74 6.43
C PRO A 33 17.97 1.25 5.02
N ALA A 34 18.99 1.45 4.20
CA ALA A 34 18.79 1.94 2.85
C ALA A 34 17.96 0.95 2.03
N LYS A 35 16.92 1.45 1.38
CA LYS A 35 16.12 0.64 0.46
C LYS A 35 16.93 0.29 -0.80
N GLY A 36 16.54 -0.79 -1.46
CA GLY A 36 16.96 -1.10 -2.80
C GLY A 36 16.44 -0.08 -3.83
N PRO A 37 16.75 -0.27 -5.11
CA PRO A 37 16.22 0.57 -6.18
C PRO A 37 14.69 0.47 -6.26
N ALA A 38 14.06 1.46 -6.90
CA ALA A 38 12.63 1.42 -7.17
C ALA A 38 12.28 0.20 -8.07
N TRP A 39 11.15 -0.41 -7.82
CA TRP A 39 10.63 -1.51 -8.64
C TRP A 39 9.79 -0.95 -9.79
N ALA A 40 10.09 -1.31 -11.03
CA ALA A 40 9.38 -0.79 -12.21
C ALA A 40 7.86 -1.04 -12.16
N HIS A 41 7.43 -2.20 -11.66
CA HIS A 41 5.99 -2.48 -11.51
C HIS A 41 5.31 -1.55 -10.50
N ASN A 42 6.02 -1.11 -9.45
CA ASN A 42 5.49 -0.11 -8.52
C ASN A 42 5.37 1.26 -9.20
N SER A 43 6.37 1.64 -10.03
CA SER A 43 6.34 2.88 -10.80
C SER A 43 5.16 2.91 -11.77
N VAL A 44 4.89 1.79 -12.47
CA VAL A 44 3.69 1.63 -13.31
C VAL A 44 2.42 1.80 -12.47
N GLY A 45 2.30 1.05 -11.37
CA GLY A 45 1.13 1.11 -10.50
C GLY A 45 0.83 2.52 -10.00
N VAL A 46 1.83 3.20 -9.44
CA VAL A 46 1.67 4.58 -8.93
C VAL A 46 1.29 5.54 -10.05
N SER A 47 1.89 5.42 -11.25
CA SER A 47 1.58 6.28 -12.40
C SER A 47 0.12 6.12 -12.83
N VAL A 48 -0.38 4.87 -12.90
CA VAL A 48 -1.76 4.55 -13.27
C VAL A 48 -2.75 5.06 -12.21
N HIS A 49 -2.53 4.78 -10.93
CA HIS A 49 -3.40 5.27 -9.86
C HIS A 49 -3.48 6.80 -9.84
N ASN A 50 -2.34 7.48 -9.98
CA ASN A 50 -2.31 8.94 -10.06
C ASN A 50 -3.06 9.49 -11.27
N ALA A 51 -2.95 8.84 -12.44
CA ALA A 51 -3.66 9.25 -13.64
C ALA A 51 -5.17 9.13 -13.45
N LEU A 52 -5.66 7.99 -12.93
CA LEU A 52 -7.08 7.77 -12.66
C LEU A 52 -7.61 8.72 -11.58
N ALA A 53 -6.83 8.94 -10.51
CA ALA A 53 -7.22 9.88 -9.47
C ALA A 53 -7.35 11.32 -9.99
N ASN A 54 -6.44 11.75 -10.86
CA ASN A 54 -6.50 13.07 -11.47
C ASN A 54 -7.62 13.17 -12.51
N TRP A 55 -7.89 12.09 -13.26
CA TRP A 55 -9.00 12.05 -14.20
C TRP A 55 -10.36 12.28 -13.51
N TRP A 56 -10.61 11.65 -12.37
CA TRP A 56 -11.80 11.88 -11.57
C TRP A 56 -11.91 13.31 -11.01
N ARG A 57 -10.81 14.03 -10.89
CA ARG A 57 -10.79 15.43 -10.43
C ARG A 57 -11.01 16.44 -11.55
N GLU A 58 -10.93 16.00 -12.79
CA GLU A 58 -11.29 16.86 -13.93
C GLU A 58 -12.81 17.13 -13.95
N PRO A 59 -13.25 18.28 -14.46
CA PRO A 59 -14.65 18.50 -14.78
C PRO A 59 -15.20 17.41 -15.71
N PHE A 60 -16.46 17.06 -15.57
CA PHE A 60 -17.05 15.90 -16.28
C PHE A 60 -16.89 15.98 -17.81
N ASP A 61 -17.00 17.19 -18.40
CA ASP A 61 -16.80 17.45 -19.83
C ASP A 61 -15.36 17.24 -20.30
N ARG A 62 -14.41 17.17 -19.37
CA ARG A 62 -13.00 16.90 -19.63
C ARG A 62 -12.60 15.45 -19.28
N ARG A 63 -13.47 14.65 -18.72
CA ARG A 63 -13.23 13.26 -18.39
C ARG A 63 -13.27 12.36 -19.64
N THR A 64 -12.29 12.55 -20.52
CA THR A 64 -12.13 11.81 -21.78
C THR A 64 -10.95 10.84 -21.73
N GLN A 65 -10.91 9.88 -22.65
CA GLN A 65 -9.75 8.98 -22.80
C GLN A 65 -8.46 9.77 -23.13
N SER A 66 -8.57 10.82 -23.96
CA SER A 66 -7.42 11.65 -24.30
C SER A 66 -6.88 12.40 -23.07
N THR A 67 -7.75 12.90 -22.20
CA THR A 67 -7.33 13.50 -20.94
C THR A 67 -6.63 12.49 -20.04
N ALA A 68 -7.15 11.27 -19.92
CA ALA A 68 -6.51 10.22 -19.16
C ALA A 68 -5.10 9.89 -19.66
N ALA A 69 -4.93 9.81 -20.99
CA ALA A 69 -3.63 9.60 -21.62
C ALA A 69 -2.65 10.74 -21.33
N VAL A 70 -3.11 12.00 -21.41
CA VAL A 70 -2.28 13.18 -21.06
C VAL A 70 -1.85 13.14 -19.60
N LEU A 71 -2.76 12.81 -18.68
CA LEU A 71 -2.49 12.74 -17.25
C LEU A 71 -1.47 11.63 -16.93
N LEU A 72 -1.60 10.46 -17.56
CA LEU A 72 -0.64 9.37 -17.40
C LEU A 72 0.75 9.76 -17.91
N ASN A 73 0.84 10.32 -19.12
CA ASN A 73 2.12 10.75 -19.69
C ASN A 73 2.80 11.82 -18.84
N ARG A 74 2.06 12.78 -18.34
CA ARG A 74 2.57 13.85 -17.48
C ARG A 74 3.06 13.33 -16.13
N GLY A 75 2.38 12.32 -15.57
CA GLY A 75 2.67 11.74 -14.27
C GLY A 75 3.53 10.46 -14.31
N TRP A 76 4.11 10.13 -15.50
CA TRP A 76 4.88 8.90 -15.65
C TRP A 76 6.15 8.90 -14.79
N ILE A 77 6.32 7.82 -14.00
CA ILE A 77 7.50 7.60 -13.16
C ILE A 77 8.43 6.67 -13.92
N GLY A 78 9.59 7.16 -14.33
CA GLY A 78 10.58 6.43 -15.12
C GLY A 78 11.61 5.64 -14.32
N GLU A 79 11.38 5.39 -13.03
CA GLU A 79 12.33 4.69 -12.15
C GLU A 79 12.13 3.16 -12.17
N GLY A 80 13.22 2.43 -12.01
CA GLY A 80 13.21 0.97 -11.87
C GLY A 80 13.21 0.19 -13.18
N PHE A 81 13.13 0.83 -14.33
CA PHE A 81 13.24 0.20 -15.64
C PHE A 81 14.68 -0.08 -16.02
N ARG A 82 14.90 -1.07 -16.88
CA ARG A 82 16.22 -1.42 -17.42
C ARG A 82 16.83 -0.30 -18.26
N ASP A 83 15.99 0.29 -19.10
CA ASP A 83 16.35 1.32 -20.05
C ASP A 83 15.13 2.16 -20.47
N ALA A 84 15.37 3.20 -21.27
CA ALA A 84 14.31 4.09 -21.76
C ALA A 84 13.30 3.39 -22.68
N GLU A 85 13.74 2.38 -23.44
CA GLU A 85 12.88 1.62 -24.34
C GLU A 85 11.89 0.75 -23.58
N GLN A 86 12.35 0.02 -22.55
CA GLN A 86 11.46 -0.74 -21.69
C GLN A 86 10.47 0.17 -20.94
N SER A 87 10.93 1.33 -20.46
CA SER A 87 10.06 2.33 -19.85
C SER A 87 8.98 2.83 -20.82
N ALA A 88 9.35 3.10 -22.10
CA ALA A 88 8.40 3.52 -23.11
C ALA A 88 7.35 2.43 -23.41
N ARG A 89 7.76 1.18 -23.63
CA ARG A 89 6.82 0.07 -23.82
C ARG A 89 5.89 -0.15 -22.62
N ALA A 90 6.41 -0.03 -21.41
CA ALA A 90 5.59 -0.14 -20.19
C ALA A 90 4.58 1.00 -20.08
N ARG A 91 4.97 2.23 -20.47
CA ARG A 91 4.07 3.38 -20.54
C ARG A 91 2.98 3.21 -21.58
N ASP A 92 3.31 2.68 -22.76
CA ASP A 92 2.32 2.46 -23.82
C ASP A 92 1.27 1.44 -23.37
N ARG A 93 1.68 0.32 -22.72
CA ARG A 93 0.74 -0.62 -22.10
C ARG A 93 -0.12 0.01 -21.00
N ALA A 94 0.46 0.91 -20.21
CA ALA A 94 -0.28 1.63 -19.18
C ALA A 94 -1.28 2.64 -19.78
N LEU A 95 -0.96 3.25 -20.93
CA LEU A 95 -1.88 4.08 -21.71
C LEU A 95 -3.08 3.30 -22.20
N ASP A 96 -2.85 2.11 -22.78
CA ASP A 96 -3.93 1.21 -23.23
C ASP A 96 -4.83 0.81 -22.05
N MET A 97 -4.22 0.45 -20.91
CA MET A 97 -4.91 0.06 -19.68
C MET A 97 -5.80 1.20 -19.15
N VAL A 98 -5.24 2.41 -19.01
CA VAL A 98 -5.98 3.56 -18.48
C VAL A 98 -7.08 4.00 -19.45
N SER A 99 -6.76 4.09 -20.76
CA SER A 99 -7.73 4.51 -21.78
C SER A 99 -8.87 3.51 -21.92
N GLY A 100 -8.55 2.20 -21.92
CA GLY A 100 -9.55 1.14 -21.94
C GLY A 100 -10.47 1.18 -20.72
N TYR A 101 -9.89 1.39 -19.53
CA TYR A 101 -10.67 1.45 -18.31
C TYR A 101 -11.61 2.68 -18.27
N VAL A 102 -11.10 3.89 -18.55
CA VAL A 102 -11.94 5.09 -18.51
C VAL A 102 -13.03 5.08 -19.59
N ALA A 103 -12.85 4.32 -20.68
CA ALA A 103 -13.88 4.12 -21.69
C ALA A 103 -15.11 3.36 -21.17
N THR A 104 -14.96 2.60 -20.09
CA THR A 104 -16.07 1.84 -19.46
C THR A 104 -16.81 2.64 -18.39
N LEU A 105 -16.32 3.82 -18.02
CA LEU A 105 -16.88 4.67 -16.97
C LEU A 105 -17.86 5.69 -17.55
N ASP A 106 -18.87 6.06 -16.77
CA ASP A 106 -19.68 7.24 -17.05
C ASP A 106 -18.91 8.49 -16.55
N PRO A 107 -18.53 9.44 -17.43
CA PRO A 107 -17.86 10.66 -17.02
C PRO A 107 -18.68 11.54 -16.07
N ALA A 108 -20.01 11.39 -16.09
CA ALA A 108 -20.93 12.14 -15.22
C ALA A 108 -21.02 11.59 -13.81
N ASP A 109 -20.48 10.38 -13.56
CA ASP A 109 -20.44 9.82 -12.22
C ASP A 109 -19.59 10.70 -11.30
N GLU A 110 -20.07 10.87 -10.05
CA GLU A 110 -19.37 11.63 -9.01
C GLU A 110 -19.02 10.71 -7.84
N PRO A 111 -17.79 10.15 -7.82
CA PRO A 111 -17.32 9.37 -6.68
C PRO A 111 -17.43 10.16 -5.37
N VAL A 112 -17.86 9.52 -4.29
CA VAL A 112 -17.87 10.12 -2.93
C VAL A 112 -16.49 10.50 -2.45
N GLY A 113 -15.45 9.83 -3.00
CA GLY A 113 -14.07 10.16 -2.73
C GLY A 113 -13.10 9.47 -3.66
N VAL A 114 -12.01 10.18 -3.99
CA VAL A 114 -10.88 9.68 -4.78
C VAL A 114 -9.62 9.93 -3.98
N GLU A 115 -8.75 8.91 -3.83
CA GLU A 115 -7.58 8.97 -2.97
C GLU A 115 -7.93 9.48 -1.56
N ARG A 116 -9.10 9.03 -1.07
CA ARG A 116 -9.67 9.54 0.17
C ARG A 116 -9.12 8.80 1.38
N THR A 117 -8.68 9.56 2.38
CA THR A 117 -8.34 8.98 3.69
C THR A 117 -9.60 8.72 4.50
N VAL A 118 -9.73 7.49 4.98
CA VAL A 118 -10.77 7.06 5.91
C VAL A 118 -10.14 6.51 7.18
N ALA A 119 -10.87 6.62 8.30
CA ALA A 119 -10.38 6.17 9.59
C ALA A 119 -11.49 5.59 10.47
N THR A 120 -11.12 4.67 11.34
CA THR A 120 -11.98 4.13 12.38
C THR A 120 -11.17 3.90 13.65
N LYS A 121 -11.86 3.80 14.78
CA LYS A 121 -11.26 3.49 16.08
C LYS A 121 -12.06 2.41 16.77
N THR A 122 -11.34 1.56 17.48
CA THR A 122 -11.90 0.63 18.45
C THR A 122 -11.37 0.98 19.85
N SER A 123 -11.66 0.15 20.85
CA SER A 123 -11.06 0.30 22.18
C SER A 123 -9.57 -0.01 22.21
N LEU A 124 -9.03 -0.71 21.21
CA LEU A 124 -7.66 -1.20 21.15
C LEU A 124 -6.78 -0.43 20.18
N ILE A 125 -7.31 -0.10 19.01
CA ILE A 125 -6.53 0.42 17.87
C ILE A 125 -7.19 1.63 17.18
N SER A 126 -6.37 2.38 16.45
CA SER A 126 -6.81 3.40 15.50
C SER A 126 -6.34 2.99 14.11
N LEU A 127 -7.29 2.66 13.24
CA LEU A 127 -7.06 2.26 11.85
C LEU A 127 -7.30 3.44 10.92
N SER A 128 -6.41 3.61 9.95
CA SER A 128 -6.60 4.57 8.87
C SER A 128 -6.06 3.99 7.56
N GLY A 129 -6.60 4.45 6.44
CA GLY A 129 -6.12 4.05 5.13
C GLY A 129 -6.59 5.02 4.06
N ARG A 130 -6.02 4.88 2.87
CA ARG A 130 -6.37 5.66 1.70
C ARG A 130 -6.98 4.74 0.66
N ILE A 131 -8.19 5.07 0.24
CA ILE A 131 -8.98 4.32 -0.74
C ILE A 131 -8.76 4.95 -2.11
N ASP A 132 -8.58 4.14 -3.15
CA ASP A 132 -8.40 4.65 -4.51
C ASP A 132 -9.67 5.39 -4.97
N ARG A 133 -10.85 4.75 -4.87
CA ARG A 133 -12.13 5.36 -5.17
C ARG A 133 -13.21 4.84 -4.23
N LEU A 134 -14.13 5.70 -3.86
CA LEU A 134 -15.31 5.38 -3.06
C LEU A 134 -16.56 5.86 -3.83
N ASP A 135 -17.39 4.94 -4.21
CA ASP A 135 -18.62 5.22 -4.92
C ASP A 135 -19.83 5.18 -3.98
N ARG A 136 -20.96 5.68 -4.46
CA ARG A 136 -22.29 5.49 -3.85
C ARG A 136 -23.19 4.76 -4.84
N ARG A 137 -23.78 3.67 -4.39
CA ARG A 137 -24.78 2.93 -5.17
C ARG A 137 -26.04 2.76 -4.33
N GLY A 138 -27.08 3.53 -4.66
CA GLY A 138 -28.26 3.65 -3.80
C GLY A 138 -27.88 4.20 -2.43
N ASP A 139 -28.24 3.48 -1.37
CA ASP A 139 -28.02 3.89 0.02
C ASP A 139 -26.70 3.36 0.61
N GLU A 140 -25.85 2.68 -0.18
CA GLU A 140 -24.60 2.09 0.27
C GLU A 140 -23.38 2.70 -0.41
N LEU A 141 -22.25 2.59 0.27
CA LEU A 141 -20.94 2.90 -0.27
C LEU A 141 -20.29 1.65 -0.85
N VAL A 142 -19.50 1.84 -1.89
CA VAL A 142 -18.69 0.79 -2.53
C VAL A 142 -17.23 1.22 -2.53
N VAL A 143 -16.36 0.39 -1.95
CA VAL A 143 -14.91 0.59 -2.02
C VAL A 143 -14.39 0.01 -3.31
N VAL A 144 -13.72 0.83 -4.12
CA VAL A 144 -13.06 0.40 -5.36
C VAL A 144 -11.54 0.52 -5.19
N ASP A 145 -10.83 -0.55 -5.54
CA ASP A 145 -9.37 -0.62 -5.48
C ASP A 145 -8.84 -1.10 -6.86
N TYR A 146 -7.93 -0.32 -7.43
CA TYR A 146 -7.36 -0.58 -8.74
C TYR A 146 -6.19 -1.56 -8.66
N LYS A 147 -6.14 -2.53 -9.56
CA LYS A 147 -5.07 -3.52 -9.68
C LYS A 147 -4.44 -3.47 -11.07
N THR A 148 -3.15 -3.20 -11.11
CA THR A 148 -2.35 -3.08 -12.33
C THR A 148 -1.45 -4.30 -12.58
N GLY A 149 -1.42 -5.24 -11.63
CA GLY A 149 -0.63 -6.48 -11.72
C GLY A 149 -1.18 -7.42 -12.80
N ARG A 150 -0.33 -8.29 -13.35
CA ARG A 150 -0.72 -9.23 -14.41
C ARG A 150 -1.42 -10.49 -13.89
N ARG A 151 -1.32 -10.78 -12.60
CA ARG A 151 -1.96 -11.96 -12.02
C ARG A 151 -3.48 -11.81 -12.07
N PRO A 152 -4.19 -12.78 -12.67
CA PRO A 152 -5.65 -12.81 -12.60
C PRO A 152 -6.11 -12.78 -11.14
N LEU A 153 -7.22 -12.11 -10.90
CA LEU A 153 -7.83 -11.98 -9.59
C LEU A 153 -9.08 -12.85 -9.51
N GLY A 154 -9.48 -13.22 -8.31
CA GLY A 154 -10.71 -13.97 -8.07
C GLY A 154 -11.46 -13.43 -6.85
N ALA A 155 -12.66 -13.96 -6.62
CA ALA A 155 -13.51 -13.56 -5.49
C ALA A 155 -12.81 -13.69 -4.14
N ASP A 156 -11.91 -14.67 -3.98
CA ASP A 156 -11.13 -14.85 -2.76
C ASP A 156 -10.15 -13.72 -2.50
N ASP A 157 -9.61 -13.08 -3.53
CA ASP A 157 -8.74 -11.91 -3.39
C ASP A 157 -9.51 -10.72 -2.79
N ALA A 158 -10.76 -10.50 -3.18
CA ALA A 158 -11.60 -9.47 -2.61
C ALA A 158 -12.08 -9.86 -1.20
N ARG A 159 -12.60 -11.08 -1.05
CA ARG A 159 -13.18 -11.62 0.20
C ARG A 159 -12.18 -11.63 1.35
N SER A 160 -10.95 -12.08 1.10
CA SER A 160 -9.92 -12.27 2.13
C SER A 160 -9.08 -11.02 2.41
N SER A 161 -9.25 -9.96 1.63
CA SER A 161 -8.47 -8.73 1.73
C SER A 161 -8.75 -7.97 3.03
N LEU A 162 -7.79 -8.03 3.97
CA LEU A 162 -7.86 -7.22 5.19
C LEU A 162 -7.94 -5.72 4.88
N ALA A 163 -7.26 -5.26 3.83
CA ALA A 163 -7.26 -3.85 3.46
C ALA A 163 -8.65 -3.40 3.02
N LEU A 164 -9.30 -4.13 2.11
CA LEU A 164 -10.64 -3.79 1.62
C LEU A 164 -11.69 -3.81 2.74
N ALA A 165 -11.67 -4.84 3.59
CA ALA A 165 -12.57 -4.92 4.75
C ALA A 165 -12.37 -3.73 5.71
N VAL A 166 -11.13 -3.36 6.02
CA VAL A 166 -10.82 -2.18 6.84
C VAL A 166 -11.28 -0.90 6.17
N TYR A 167 -11.14 -0.78 4.85
CA TYR A 167 -11.62 0.39 4.11
C TYR A 167 -13.16 0.48 4.14
N ALA A 168 -13.87 -0.64 3.98
CA ALA A 168 -15.33 -0.67 4.10
C ALA A 168 -15.78 -0.22 5.50
N ILE A 169 -15.22 -0.80 6.57
CA ILE A 169 -15.53 -0.43 7.96
C ILE A 169 -15.22 1.06 8.22
N ALA A 170 -14.06 1.53 7.78
CA ALA A 170 -13.64 2.91 8.01
C ALA A 170 -14.48 3.91 7.21
N SER A 171 -14.89 3.57 5.98
CA SER A 171 -15.80 4.37 5.14
C SER A 171 -17.16 4.50 5.79
N ALA A 172 -17.74 3.37 6.21
CA ALA A 172 -19.05 3.37 6.89
C ALA A 172 -19.03 4.24 8.15
N LYS A 173 -17.97 4.15 8.97
CA LYS A 173 -17.83 4.99 10.17
C LYS A 173 -17.61 6.46 9.85
N THR A 174 -16.77 6.78 8.85
CA THR A 174 -16.41 8.16 8.49
C THR A 174 -17.61 8.91 7.90
N LEU A 175 -18.40 8.24 7.06
CA LEU A 175 -19.50 8.85 6.29
C LEU A 175 -20.88 8.54 6.85
N ARG A 176 -20.97 7.68 7.88
CA ARG A 176 -22.24 7.25 8.49
C ARG A 176 -23.22 6.66 7.46
N THR A 177 -22.69 5.90 6.53
CA THR A 177 -23.43 5.24 5.44
C THR A 177 -22.94 3.80 5.37
N PRO A 178 -23.79 2.79 5.24
CA PRO A 178 -23.38 1.39 5.09
C PRO A 178 -22.37 1.21 3.97
N CYS A 179 -21.43 0.27 4.15
CA CYS A 179 -20.41 -0.07 3.16
C CYS A 179 -20.06 -1.54 3.33
N HIS A 180 -20.71 -2.40 2.57
CA HIS A 180 -20.49 -3.85 2.58
C HIS A 180 -19.80 -4.33 1.31
N THR A 181 -19.99 -3.61 0.21
CA THR A 181 -19.47 -3.99 -1.10
C THR A 181 -18.06 -3.43 -1.32
N VAL A 182 -17.17 -4.31 -1.77
CA VAL A 182 -15.80 -3.99 -2.16
C VAL A 182 -15.54 -4.54 -3.57
N GLU A 183 -14.81 -3.81 -4.38
CA GLU A 183 -14.47 -4.17 -5.75
C GLU A 183 -12.97 -4.09 -5.98
N LEU A 184 -12.44 -5.10 -6.66
CA LEU A 184 -11.12 -5.07 -7.27
C LEU A 184 -11.30 -4.86 -8.78
N HIS A 185 -10.85 -3.72 -9.28
CA HIS A 185 -10.85 -3.43 -10.71
C HIS A 185 -9.51 -3.83 -11.31
N HIS A 186 -9.46 -4.98 -11.99
CA HIS A 186 -8.26 -5.49 -12.63
C HIS A 186 -8.08 -4.83 -14.00
N LEU A 187 -7.31 -3.75 -14.02
CA LEU A 187 -7.17 -2.89 -15.19
C LEU A 187 -6.60 -3.59 -16.43
N PRO A 188 -5.63 -4.56 -16.31
CA PRO A 188 -5.11 -5.27 -17.47
C PRO A 188 -6.14 -6.10 -18.26
N THR A 189 -7.19 -6.62 -17.61
CA THR A 189 -8.23 -7.45 -18.25
C THR A 189 -9.56 -6.74 -18.35
N GLY A 190 -9.74 -5.62 -17.64
CA GLY A 190 -11.04 -4.95 -17.52
C GLY A 190 -12.03 -5.67 -16.62
N GLU A 191 -11.62 -6.75 -15.93
CA GLU A 191 -12.49 -7.48 -15.01
C GLU A 191 -12.74 -6.71 -13.71
N ILE A 192 -13.98 -6.77 -13.23
CA ILE A 192 -14.39 -6.27 -11.93
C ILE A 192 -14.75 -7.46 -11.06
N ILE A 193 -14.04 -7.61 -9.97
CA ILE A 193 -14.26 -8.66 -8.97
C ILE A 193 -14.94 -8.02 -7.76
N GLU A 194 -16.22 -8.27 -7.62
CA GLU A 194 -17.04 -7.79 -6.53
C GLU A 194 -17.13 -8.80 -5.39
N TRP A 195 -17.13 -8.31 -4.17
CA TRP A 195 -17.45 -9.08 -2.98
C TRP A 195 -18.33 -8.27 -2.02
N GLN A 196 -19.43 -8.88 -1.57
CA GLN A 196 -20.30 -8.29 -0.56
C GLN A 196 -20.05 -8.96 0.80
N HIS A 197 -19.57 -8.18 1.75
CA HIS A 197 -19.38 -8.62 3.14
C HIS A 197 -20.69 -8.59 3.91
N THR A 198 -20.84 -9.50 4.88
CA THR A 198 -21.83 -9.36 5.95
C THR A 198 -21.22 -8.61 7.15
N ASP A 199 -22.06 -8.15 8.07
CA ASP A 199 -21.59 -7.52 9.32
C ASP A 199 -20.68 -8.46 10.11
N GLU A 200 -20.99 -9.76 10.16
CA GLU A 200 -20.17 -10.76 10.83
C GLU A 200 -18.84 -10.96 10.12
N SER A 201 -18.83 -10.90 8.78
CA SER A 201 -17.59 -10.97 8.01
C SER A 201 -16.69 -9.76 8.31
N LEU A 202 -17.24 -8.55 8.30
CA LEU A 202 -16.51 -7.33 8.64
C LEU A 202 -16.01 -7.35 10.09
N ALA A 203 -16.84 -7.83 11.04
CA ALA A 203 -16.45 -7.98 12.43
C ALA A 203 -15.26 -8.95 12.60
N ARG A 204 -15.24 -10.08 11.87
CA ARG A 204 -14.11 -11.02 11.89
C ARG A 204 -12.82 -10.36 11.34
N HIS A 205 -12.92 -9.59 10.26
CA HIS A 205 -11.77 -8.86 9.73
C HIS A 205 -11.24 -7.81 10.71
N LEU A 206 -12.14 -7.10 11.40
CA LEU A 206 -11.77 -6.13 12.42
C LEU A 206 -11.06 -6.79 13.60
N SER A 207 -11.61 -7.90 14.12
CA SER A 207 -10.96 -8.66 15.19
C SER A 207 -9.57 -9.16 14.78
N ARG A 208 -9.43 -9.68 13.56
CA ARG A 208 -8.13 -10.08 13.02
C ARG A 208 -7.15 -8.89 12.94
N ALA A 209 -7.63 -7.70 12.52
CA ALA A 209 -6.80 -6.49 12.49
C ALA A 209 -6.34 -6.09 13.90
N GLU A 210 -7.21 -6.22 14.90
CA GLU A 210 -6.89 -5.96 16.30
C GLU A 210 -5.83 -6.92 16.82
N ASP A 211 -5.97 -8.22 16.58
CA ASP A 211 -5.01 -9.25 17.01
C ASP A 211 -3.61 -8.97 16.43
N ILE A 212 -3.54 -8.74 15.11
CA ILE A 212 -2.27 -8.42 14.44
C ILE A 212 -1.67 -7.12 15.00
N ALA A 213 -2.48 -6.10 15.19
CA ALA A 213 -2.05 -4.81 15.71
C ALA A 213 -1.54 -4.91 17.15
N MET A 214 -2.16 -5.74 17.98
CA MET A 214 -1.73 -5.96 19.37
C MET A 214 -0.40 -6.70 19.44
N GLU A 215 -0.18 -7.71 18.58
CA GLU A 215 1.13 -8.36 18.45
C GLU A 215 2.22 -7.36 18.03
N ALA A 216 1.95 -6.59 16.96
CA ALA A 216 2.89 -5.58 16.47
C ALA A 216 3.17 -4.50 17.52
N SER A 217 2.14 -4.06 18.27
CA SER A 217 2.29 -3.08 19.35
C SER A 217 3.18 -3.60 20.48
N ALA A 218 3.02 -4.84 20.89
CA ALA A 218 3.84 -5.46 21.92
C ALA A 218 5.31 -5.56 21.48
N ALA A 219 5.55 -5.91 20.20
CA ALA A 219 6.89 -5.93 19.63
C ALA A 219 7.51 -4.54 19.53
N ASP A 220 6.72 -3.54 19.13
CA ASP A 220 7.14 -2.13 19.12
C ASP A 220 7.57 -1.65 20.52
N ASP A 221 6.82 -2.00 21.55
CA ASP A 221 7.12 -1.60 22.94
C ASP A 221 8.41 -2.27 23.44
N ARG A 222 8.63 -3.54 23.13
CA ARG A 222 9.90 -4.23 23.41
C ARG A 222 11.07 -3.58 22.70
N TYR A 223 10.90 -3.26 21.41
CA TYR A 223 11.94 -2.57 20.64
C TYR A 223 12.32 -1.25 21.29
N ARG A 224 11.33 -0.43 21.66
CA ARG A 224 11.55 0.88 22.29
C ARG A 224 12.18 0.78 23.67
N ALA A 225 11.89 -0.28 24.41
CA ALA A 225 12.49 -0.52 25.73
C ALA A 225 13.99 -0.81 25.64
N LEU A 226 14.42 -1.53 24.59
CA LEU A 226 15.81 -1.96 24.41
C LEU A 226 16.63 -1.01 23.52
N ILE A 227 15.96 -0.31 22.60
CA ILE A 227 16.59 0.64 21.66
C ILE A 227 16.01 2.04 21.92
N PRO A 228 16.64 2.85 22.76
CA PRO A 228 16.16 4.21 23.01
C PRO A 228 16.17 5.04 21.74
N ALA A 229 15.12 5.85 21.56
CA ALA A 229 15.07 6.79 20.44
C ALA A 229 16.30 7.71 20.45
N PRO A 230 16.90 8.01 19.30
CA PRO A 230 18.00 8.96 19.22
C PRO A 230 17.54 10.30 19.79
N LYS A 231 18.35 10.88 20.69
CA LYS A 231 18.05 12.17 21.27
C LYS A 231 17.89 13.21 20.17
N PRO A 232 16.86 14.04 20.18
CA PRO A 232 16.68 15.09 19.18
C PRO A 232 17.89 16.02 19.23
N GLN A 233 18.72 15.98 18.20
CA GLN A 233 19.79 16.94 18.03
C GLN A 233 19.16 18.29 17.67
N ARG A 234 19.42 19.32 18.47
CA ARG A 234 19.09 20.69 18.12
C ARG A 234 19.83 21.04 16.83
N ARG A 235 19.11 21.13 15.71
CA ARG A 235 19.67 21.63 14.47
C ARG A 235 20.13 23.07 14.68
N SER A 236 21.41 23.31 14.76
CA SER A 236 21.97 24.66 14.60
C SER A 236 21.91 25.02 13.11
N ARG A 237 21.59 26.26 12.80
CA ARG A 237 21.43 26.74 11.41
C ARG A 237 22.71 26.70 10.57
N HIS A 238 23.84 26.24 11.13
CA HIS A 238 25.17 26.35 10.50
C HIS A 238 26.02 25.05 10.59
N THR A 239 25.43 23.88 10.81
CA THR A 239 26.18 22.63 10.78
C THR A 239 26.13 21.98 9.39
N ALA A 240 27.32 21.60 8.89
CA ALA A 240 27.48 20.74 7.74
C ALA A 240 26.61 19.47 7.85
N PRO A 241 26.19 18.84 6.73
CA PRO A 241 25.40 17.62 6.79
C PRO A 241 26.12 16.60 7.68
N ALA A 242 25.44 16.15 8.72
CA ALA A 242 25.98 15.15 9.63
C ALA A 242 26.30 13.87 8.85
N ALA A 243 27.44 13.25 9.16
CA ALA A 243 27.79 11.93 8.62
C ALA A 243 26.62 10.95 8.86
N PRO A 244 26.37 10.00 7.94
CA PRO A 244 25.31 9.02 8.11
C PRO A 244 25.50 8.29 9.45
N ALA A 245 24.47 8.28 10.28
CA ALA A 245 24.52 7.61 11.57
C ALA A 245 24.79 6.11 11.37
N ALA A 246 25.65 5.54 12.21
CA ALA A 246 25.95 4.12 12.15
C ALA A 246 24.66 3.28 12.35
N PRO A 247 24.54 2.11 11.70
CA PRO A 247 23.40 1.23 11.88
C PRO A 247 23.25 0.82 13.35
N VAL A 248 22.02 0.75 13.82
CA VAL A 248 21.70 0.36 15.19
C VAL A 248 22.13 -1.09 15.41
N LYS A 249 22.95 -1.34 16.44
CA LYS A 249 23.27 -2.70 16.85
C LYS A 249 22.06 -3.31 17.55
N ILE A 250 21.47 -4.33 16.94
CA ILE A 250 20.29 -5.00 17.46
C ILE A 250 20.71 -6.11 18.43
N PRO A 251 20.22 -6.13 19.68
CA PRO A 251 20.43 -7.25 20.58
C PRO A 251 19.83 -8.56 20.02
N ALA A 252 20.47 -9.71 20.31
CA ALA A 252 20.02 -11.01 19.81
C ALA A 252 18.55 -11.32 20.19
N GLU A 253 18.14 -10.96 21.40
CA GLU A 253 16.76 -11.10 21.88
C GLU A 253 15.75 -10.38 20.97
N LEU A 254 16.08 -9.17 20.52
CA LEU A 254 15.21 -8.44 19.58
C LEU A 254 15.23 -9.05 18.18
N ASP A 255 16.35 -9.59 17.77
CA ASP A 255 16.46 -10.21 16.43
C ASP A 255 15.58 -11.44 16.31
N GLU A 256 15.44 -12.24 17.39
CA GLU A 256 14.49 -13.36 17.47
C GLU A 256 13.02 -12.91 17.38
N HIS A 257 12.65 -11.81 18.05
CA HIS A 257 11.28 -11.27 17.97
C HIS A 257 10.92 -10.75 16.58
N PHE A 258 11.92 -10.28 15.84
CA PHE A 258 11.79 -9.80 14.47
C PHE A 258 12.43 -10.76 13.47
N ALA A 259 12.32 -12.05 13.72
CA ALA A 259 12.84 -13.09 12.83
C ALA A 259 12.27 -12.91 11.40
N PRO A 260 13.08 -13.12 10.35
CA PRO A 260 12.60 -13.01 8.99
C PRO A 260 11.68 -14.17 8.63
N THR A 261 10.61 -13.89 7.92
CA THR A 261 9.83 -14.89 7.20
C THR A 261 10.42 -15.01 5.81
N THR A 262 11.15 -16.12 5.57
CA THR A 262 11.84 -16.34 4.29
C THR A 262 10.92 -17.02 3.27
N GLY A 263 11.09 -16.66 1.99
CA GLY A 263 10.30 -17.23 0.90
C GLY A 263 10.41 -16.39 -0.38
N PRO A 264 9.55 -16.65 -1.38
CA PRO A 264 9.59 -15.97 -2.69
C PRO A 264 9.52 -14.44 -2.61
N LEU A 265 8.86 -13.89 -1.59
CA LEU A 265 8.78 -12.44 -1.37
C LEU A 265 10.13 -11.80 -1.07
N CYS A 266 11.13 -12.57 -0.64
CA CYS A 266 12.48 -12.06 -0.39
C CYS A 266 13.15 -11.54 -1.66
N SER A 267 12.82 -12.08 -2.85
CA SER A 267 13.31 -11.57 -4.14
C SER A 267 12.88 -10.12 -4.41
N TRP A 268 11.76 -9.68 -3.84
CA TRP A 268 11.14 -8.38 -4.06
C TRP A 268 11.28 -7.43 -2.86
N CYS A 269 12.05 -7.83 -1.85
CA CYS A 269 12.17 -7.06 -0.61
C CYS A 269 13.10 -5.87 -0.76
N ASP A 270 12.63 -4.66 -0.49
CA ASP A 270 13.43 -3.42 -0.51
C ASP A 270 14.68 -3.48 0.38
N PHE A 271 14.63 -4.32 1.44
CA PHE A 271 15.71 -4.45 2.42
C PHE A 271 16.53 -5.73 2.25
N ARG A 272 16.41 -6.43 1.13
CA ARG A 272 17.04 -7.73 0.89
C ARG A 272 18.53 -7.72 1.21
N ARG A 273 19.27 -6.66 0.78
CA ARG A 273 20.70 -6.49 1.02
C ARG A 273 21.11 -6.43 2.50
N HIS A 274 20.15 -6.20 3.39
CA HIS A 274 20.36 -6.13 4.85
C HIS A 274 19.89 -7.40 5.58
N CYS A 275 19.44 -8.43 4.85
CA CYS A 275 18.88 -9.65 5.40
C CYS A 275 19.60 -10.88 4.80
N PRO A 276 20.61 -11.44 5.48
CA PRO A 276 21.34 -12.61 5.00
C PRO A 276 20.44 -13.81 4.69
N GLU A 277 19.43 -14.05 5.54
CA GLU A 277 18.48 -15.14 5.38
C GLU A 277 17.60 -14.94 4.13
N GLY A 278 17.20 -13.69 3.85
CA GLY A 278 16.44 -13.35 2.64
C GLY A 278 17.29 -13.44 1.38
N LEU A 279 18.58 -13.12 1.47
CA LEU A 279 19.53 -13.32 0.36
C LEU A 279 19.69 -14.80 0.01
N ALA A 280 19.77 -15.67 1.04
CA ALA A 280 19.95 -17.10 0.85
C ALA A 280 18.67 -17.81 0.38
N ALA A 281 17.49 -17.30 0.76
CA ALA A 281 16.22 -18.01 0.57
C ALA A 281 15.58 -17.83 -0.81
N ALA A 282 15.98 -16.81 -1.58
CA ALA A 282 15.31 -16.51 -2.84
C ALA A 282 16.30 -15.91 -3.86
N PRO A 283 16.09 -16.16 -5.17
CA PRO A 283 16.95 -15.63 -6.23
C PRO A 283 16.93 -14.10 -6.27
N ASP A 284 18.01 -13.53 -6.76
CA ASP A 284 18.08 -12.10 -7.02
C ASP A 284 17.18 -11.72 -8.20
N LYS A 285 16.51 -10.59 -8.06
CA LYS A 285 15.66 -10.01 -9.09
C LYS A 285 16.10 -8.60 -9.41
N GLN A 286 16.12 -8.30 -10.69
CA GLN A 286 16.32 -6.94 -11.13
C GLN A 286 15.03 -6.13 -11.00
N PRO A 287 15.09 -4.83 -10.78
CA PRO A 287 13.91 -3.99 -10.60
C PRO A 287 12.84 -4.10 -11.71
N TRP A 288 13.26 -4.48 -12.90
CA TRP A 288 12.43 -4.60 -14.11
C TRP A 288 11.94 -6.01 -14.42
N ASP A 289 12.40 -7.06 -13.72
CA ASP A 289 12.10 -8.48 -14.04
C ASP A 289 10.62 -8.85 -13.98
N SER A 290 9.79 -8.04 -13.32
CA SER A 290 8.34 -8.26 -13.26
C SER A 290 7.60 -7.79 -14.51
N LEU A 291 8.23 -6.99 -15.34
CA LEU A 291 7.63 -6.47 -16.57
C LEU A 291 8.02 -7.33 -17.78
N PRO A 292 7.13 -7.48 -18.77
CA PRO A 292 7.49 -8.09 -20.04
C PRO A 292 8.48 -7.18 -20.78
N ASP A 293 9.30 -7.81 -21.59
CA ASP A 293 10.21 -7.13 -22.53
C ASP A 293 9.46 -6.38 -23.61
#